data_543e7be46b4fea750cace8b1bccd5e8c
#
_entry.id   543e7be46b4fea750cace8b1bccd5e8c
#
_cell.length_a   1.000
_cell.length_b   1.000
_cell.length_c   1.000
_cell.angle_alpha   90.00
_cell.angle_beta   90.00
_cell.angle_gamma   90.00
#
_symmetry.space_group_name_H-M   'P 1'
#
loop_
_entity.id
_entity.type
_entity.pdbx_description
1 polymer ?
#
loop_
_entity_poly.entity_id
_entity_poly.type
_entity_poly.pdbx_seq_one_letter_code
_entity_poly.pdbx_strand_id
1 'polypeptide(L)'
;VGDSRAYFISDEIKQITRDHSVVQYLIDMGRITKEAAKTHPDRNVITRAVGVNREVDVDVDIIPINQGETILICTDGLYEYISDSQMFQIIKESESEEPAKELLDMANEAGGKDNITVVTVEG
;
A
#
# COMPACT_ATOMS: atom_id res chain seq x y z
N VAL A 1 -0.64 8.74 -7.77
CA VAL A 1 -0.81 9.98 -7.03
C VAL A 1 -1.45 9.68 -5.68
N GLY A 2 -0.85 10.18 -4.59
CA GLY A 2 -1.36 9.97 -3.25
C GLY A 2 -0.62 8.91 -2.46
N ASP A 3 -1.27 8.30 -1.48
CA ASP A 3 -0.69 7.31 -0.57
C ASP A 3 -1.28 5.90 -0.70
N SER A 4 -2.12 5.65 -1.70
CA SER A 4 -2.42 4.29 -2.11
C SER A 4 -1.14 3.63 -2.62
N ARG A 5 -0.98 2.33 -2.37
CA ARG A 5 0.27 1.62 -2.66
C ARG A 5 0.06 0.47 -3.63
N ALA A 6 1.11 0.17 -4.38
CA ALA A 6 1.24 -1.07 -5.12
C ALA A 6 2.44 -1.85 -4.60
N TYR A 7 2.26 -3.14 -4.39
CA TYR A 7 3.29 -4.08 -3.98
C TYR A 7 3.49 -5.13 -5.06
N PHE A 8 4.75 -5.48 -5.29
CA PHE A 8 5.11 -6.61 -6.13
C PHE A 8 5.46 -7.80 -5.24
N ILE A 9 4.81 -8.93 -5.48
CA ILE A 9 4.95 -10.13 -4.67
C ILE A 9 5.40 -11.29 -5.54
N SER A 10 6.61 -11.76 -5.29
CA SER A 10 7.19 -12.95 -5.90
C SER A 10 7.78 -13.84 -4.80
N ASP A 11 9.10 -13.97 -4.70
CA ASP A 11 9.76 -14.64 -3.58
C ASP A 11 9.79 -13.79 -2.32
N GLU A 12 9.60 -12.50 -2.48
CA GLU A 12 9.47 -11.52 -1.40
C GLU A 12 8.42 -10.47 -1.78
N ILE A 13 8.04 -9.64 -0.82
CA ILE A 13 7.16 -8.50 -1.05
C ILE A 13 7.98 -7.21 -1.14
N LYS A 14 7.70 -6.40 -2.14
CA LYS A 14 8.34 -5.11 -2.35
C LYS A 14 7.30 -4.05 -2.67
N GLN A 15 7.31 -2.94 -1.94
CA GLN A 15 6.53 -1.77 -2.31
C GLN A 15 7.12 -1.14 -3.57
N ILE A 16 6.29 -1.00 -4.60
CA ILE A 16 6.70 -0.44 -5.89
C ILE A 16 6.55 1.08 -5.87
N THR A 17 5.44 1.55 -5.32
CA THR A 17 5.08 2.97 -5.28
C THR A 17 5.78 3.68 -4.13
N ARG A 18 5.92 4.99 -4.30
CA ARG A 18 6.40 5.88 -3.25
C ARG A 18 5.23 6.72 -2.76
N ASP A 19 4.99 6.74 -1.47
CA ASP A 19 3.91 7.53 -0.89
C ASP A 19 4.10 9.03 -1.13
N HIS A 20 3.06 9.68 -1.60
CA HIS A 20 3.00 11.15 -1.67
C HIS A 20 2.34 11.65 -0.38
N SER A 21 3.11 11.66 0.70
CA SER A 21 2.64 12.01 2.05
C SER A 21 3.65 12.89 2.79
N VAL A 22 3.14 13.60 3.79
CA VAL A 22 3.98 14.43 4.67
C VAL A 22 5.03 13.57 5.38
N VAL A 23 4.65 12.42 5.93
CA VAL A 23 5.60 11.56 6.66
C VAL A 23 6.67 10.98 5.74
N GLN A 24 6.34 10.65 4.50
CA GLN A 24 7.34 10.18 3.54
C GLN A 24 8.35 11.28 3.20
N TYR A 25 7.90 12.51 3.04
CA TYR A 25 8.76 13.66 2.86
C TYR A 25 9.71 13.85 4.05
N LEU A 26 9.21 13.71 5.28
CA LEU A 26 10.02 13.85 6.50
C LEU A 26 11.05 12.70 6.61
N ILE A 27 10.69 11.49 6.23
CA ILE A 27 11.62 10.36 6.16
C ILE A 27 12.74 10.65 5.16
N ASP A 28 12.40 11.14 3.97
CA ASP A 28 13.37 11.47 2.91
C ASP A 28 14.34 12.55 3.33
N MET A 29 13.88 13.52 4.11
CA MET A 29 14.69 14.59 4.65
C MET A 29 15.52 14.17 5.86
N GLY A 30 15.40 12.91 6.31
CA GLY A 30 16.11 12.40 7.48
C GLY A 30 15.61 12.93 8.81
N ARG A 31 14.40 13.50 8.85
CA ARG A 31 13.84 14.13 10.05
C ARG A 31 13.13 13.16 10.98
N ILE A 32 12.59 12.08 10.43
CA ILE A 32 11.94 11.00 11.19
C ILE A 32 12.33 9.65 10.62
N THR A 33 12.18 8.60 11.42
CA THR A 33 12.35 7.21 10.98
C THR A 33 11.04 6.66 10.42
N LYS A 34 11.11 5.55 9.70
CA LYS A 34 9.93 4.82 9.24
C LYS A 34 9.03 4.40 10.40
N GLU A 35 9.62 4.01 11.53
CA GLU A 35 8.87 3.63 12.72
C GLU A 35 8.14 4.83 13.34
N ALA A 36 8.79 5.98 13.45
CA ALA A 36 8.18 7.21 13.96
C ALA A 36 7.02 7.69 13.06
N ALA A 37 7.11 7.46 11.76
CA ALA A 37 6.07 7.83 10.80
C ALA A 37 4.74 7.14 11.08
N LYS A 38 4.76 5.90 11.56
CA LYS A 38 3.56 5.09 11.83
C LYS A 38 2.63 5.71 12.87
N THR A 39 3.17 6.50 13.79
CA THR A 39 2.43 7.16 14.88
C THR A 39 2.44 8.68 14.76
N HIS A 40 2.97 9.22 13.67
CA HIS A 40 3.02 10.66 13.45
C HIS A 40 1.61 11.26 13.33
N PRO A 41 1.35 12.46 13.90
CA PRO A 41 0.04 13.11 13.80
C PRO A 41 -0.43 13.34 12.36
N ASP A 42 0.52 13.61 11.43
CA ASP A 42 0.24 13.90 10.02
C ASP A 42 0.40 12.66 9.10
N ARG A 43 0.39 11.45 9.66
CA ARG A 43 0.60 10.22 8.88
C ARG A 43 -0.41 10.00 7.76
N ASN A 44 -1.60 10.61 7.85
CA ASN A 44 -2.66 10.50 6.86
C ASN A 44 -2.74 11.71 5.92
N VAL A 45 -1.81 12.66 6.01
CA VAL A 45 -1.79 13.85 5.18
C VAL A 45 -1.04 13.57 3.88
N ILE A 46 -1.74 13.68 2.76
CA ILE A 46 -1.16 13.49 1.43
C ILE A 46 -0.60 14.80 0.87
N THR A 47 0.43 14.71 0.04
CA THR A 47 1.09 15.86 -0.60
C THR A 47 0.72 16.02 -2.07
N ARG A 48 0.08 15.01 -2.67
CA ARG A 48 -0.44 15.07 -4.04
C ARG A 48 -1.82 14.47 -4.09
N ALA A 49 -2.75 15.18 -4.75
CA ALA A 49 -4.12 14.72 -4.96
C ALA A 49 -4.67 15.27 -6.29
N VAL A 50 -5.43 14.43 -6.98
CA VAL A 50 -6.07 14.84 -8.23
C VAL A 50 -7.19 15.81 -7.92
N GLY A 51 -7.21 16.95 -8.63
CA GLY A 51 -8.28 17.94 -8.54
C GLY A 51 -8.07 19.05 -7.51
N VAL A 52 -7.04 18.97 -6.65
CA VAL A 52 -6.71 20.03 -5.69
C VAL A 52 -6.07 21.21 -6.39
N ASN A 53 -5.13 20.93 -7.28
CA ASN A 53 -4.47 21.93 -8.11
C ASN A 53 -4.81 21.70 -9.58
N ARG A 54 -4.50 22.70 -10.42
CA ARG A 54 -4.74 22.61 -11.86
C ARG A 54 -3.93 21.52 -12.52
N GLU A 55 -2.73 21.28 -12.00
CA GLU A 55 -1.82 20.23 -12.44
C GLU A 55 -1.36 19.40 -11.25
N VAL A 56 -1.02 18.14 -11.49
CA VAL A 56 -0.46 17.25 -10.49
C VAL A 56 0.66 16.43 -11.12
N ASP A 57 1.75 16.25 -10.38
CA ASP A 57 2.83 15.36 -10.78
C ASP A 57 2.39 13.91 -10.59
N VAL A 58 2.50 13.13 -11.64
CA VAL A 58 2.09 11.71 -11.67
C VAL A 58 3.34 10.84 -11.76
N ASP A 59 3.48 9.90 -10.85
CA ASP A 59 4.48 8.84 -10.96
C ASP A 59 3.90 7.71 -11.83
N VAL A 60 4.69 7.25 -12.78
CA VAL A 60 4.31 6.15 -13.69
C VAL A 60 5.42 5.10 -13.69
N ASP A 61 5.04 3.86 -13.44
CA ASP A 61 5.93 2.71 -13.49
C ASP A 61 5.39 1.65 -14.45
N ILE A 62 6.29 0.96 -15.13
CA ILE A 62 5.97 -0.19 -15.96
C ILE A 62 6.77 -1.37 -15.43
N ILE A 63 6.08 -2.39 -14.96
CA ILE A 63 6.67 -3.54 -14.31
C ILE A 63 6.21 -4.81 -15.04
N PRO A 64 7.14 -5.63 -15.55
CA PRO A 64 6.75 -6.93 -16.11
C PRO A 64 6.26 -7.84 -14.98
N ILE A 65 5.20 -8.57 -15.26
CA ILE A 65 4.65 -9.57 -14.35
C ILE A 65 4.71 -10.94 -15.04
N ASN A 66 5.29 -11.92 -14.37
CA ASN A 66 5.41 -13.29 -14.85
C ASN A 66 4.39 -14.19 -14.16
N GLN A 67 4.24 -15.40 -14.67
CA GLN A 67 3.38 -16.40 -14.06
C GLN A 67 3.83 -16.70 -12.62
N GLY A 68 2.89 -16.71 -11.68
CA GLY A 68 3.16 -16.93 -10.27
C GLY A 68 3.50 -15.67 -9.47
N GLU A 69 3.61 -14.53 -10.16
CA GLU A 69 3.82 -13.24 -9.51
C GLU A 69 2.52 -12.48 -9.38
N THR A 70 2.42 -11.63 -8.35
CA THR A 70 1.19 -10.87 -8.05
C THR A 70 1.53 -9.41 -7.81
N ILE A 71 0.69 -8.52 -8.33
CA ILE A 71 0.67 -7.11 -7.93
C ILE A 71 -0.53 -6.89 -7.03
N LEU A 72 -0.30 -6.32 -5.85
CA LEU A 72 -1.32 -5.95 -4.89
C LEU A 72 -1.40 -4.44 -4.82
N ILE A 73 -2.60 -3.91 -5.09
CA ILE A 73 -2.86 -2.47 -5.00
C ILE A 73 -3.86 -2.26 -3.86
N CYS A 74 -3.57 -1.33 -2.97
CA CYS A 74 -4.43 -1.06 -1.84
C CYS A 74 -4.40 0.39 -1.38
N THR A 75 -5.45 0.77 -0.67
CA THR A 75 -5.52 2.05 0.05
C THR A 75 -4.91 1.91 1.44
N ASP A 76 -4.71 3.04 2.14
CA ASP A 76 -4.15 3.08 3.49
C ASP A 76 -5.01 2.34 4.52
N GLY A 77 -6.30 2.20 4.28
CA GLY A 77 -7.18 1.39 5.11
C GLY A 77 -6.78 -0.08 5.21
N LEU A 78 -5.96 -0.59 4.26
CA LEU A 78 -5.38 -1.91 4.37
C LEU A 78 -4.02 -1.89 5.08
N TYR A 79 -3.04 -1.17 4.53
CA TYR A 79 -1.66 -1.30 5.00
C TYR A 79 -1.39 -0.67 6.37
N GLU A 80 -2.27 0.17 6.89
CA GLU A 80 -2.18 0.65 8.27
C GLU A 80 -2.49 -0.45 9.30
N TYR A 81 -3.24 -1.48 8.91
CA TYR A 81 -3.67 -2.58 9.79
C TYR A 81 -3.01 -3.91 9.48
N ILE A 82 -2.55 -4.09 8.25
CA ILE A 82 -1.96 -5.34 7.76
C ILE A 82 -0.50 -5.08 7.39
N SER A 83 0.42 -5.81 8.00
CA SER A 83 1.85 -5.68 7.70
C SER A 83 2.21 -6.29 6.34
N ASP A 84 3.37 -5.91 5.82
CA ASP A 84 3.91 -6.49 4.58
C ASP A 84 4.04 -8.01 4.69
N SER A 85 4.48 -8.51 5.83
CA SER A 85 4.59 -9.96 6.09
C SER A 85 3.24 -10.66 6.03
N GLN A 86 2.21 -10.05 6.57
CA GLN A 86 0.84 -10.60 6.53
C GLN A 86 0.28 -10.59 5.11
N MET A 87 0.51 -9.51 4.35
CA MET A 87 0.11 -9.45 2.93
C MET A 87 0.79 -10.55 2.12
N PHE A 88 2.11 -10.72 2.31
CA PHE A 88 2.88 -11.76 1.64
C PHE A 88 2.35 -13.15 1.95
N GLN A 89 2.09 -13.42 3.23
CA GLN A 89 1.59 -14.70 3.67
C GLN A 89 0.22 -15.03 3.06
N ILE A 90 -0.70 -14.08 3.04
CA ILE A 90 -2.02 -14.27 2.43
C ILE A 90 -1.91 -14.55 0.93
N ILE A 91 -1.10 -13.79 0.22
CA ILE A 91 -0.98 -13.95 -1.23
C ILE A 91 -0.27 -15.25 -1.61
N LYS A 92 0.77 -15.65 -0.85
CA LYS A 92 1.60 -16.81 -1.19
C LYS A 92 1.14 -18.13 -0.59
N GLU A 93 0.63 -18.11 0.63
CA GLU A 93 0.38 -19.31 1.42
C GLU A 93 -1.10 -19.62 1.63
N SER A 94 -1.99 -18.65 1.40
CA SER A 94 -3.42 -18.89 1.50
C SER A 94 -3.91 -19.75 0.35
N GLU A 95 -4.77 -20.72 0.67
CA GLU A 95 -5.50 -21.52 -0.31
C GLU A 95 -6.77 -20.83 -0.82
N SER A 96 -7.02 -19.59 -0.39
CA SER A 96 -8.19 -18.83 -0.80
C SER A 96 -8.15 -18.51 -2.28
N GLU A 97 -9.25 -18.70 -2.98
CA GLU A 97 -9.44 -18.27 -4.36
C GLU A 97 -9.66 -16.75 -4.46
N GLU A 98 -9.92 -16.10 -3.33
CA GLU A 98 -10.18 -14.65 -3.25
C GLU A 98 -9.28 -13.97 -2.21
N PRO A 99 -7.96 -13.86 -2.49
CA PRO A 99 -7.03 -13.27 -1.52
C PRO A 99 -7.33 -11.82 -1.19
N ALA A 100 -7.86 -11.04 -2.12
CA ALA A 100 -8.26 -9.65 -1.88
C ALA A 100 -9.35 -9.56 -0.82
N LYS A 101 -10.33 -10.46 -0.85
CA LYS A 101 -11.40 -10.52 0.15
C LYS A 101 -10.86 -10.92 1.52
N GLU A 102 -9.95 -11.88 1.56
CA GLU A 102 -9.32 -12.31 2.82
C GLU A 102 -8.55 -11.17 3.48
N LEU A 103 -7.80 -10.39 2.70
CA LEU A 103 -7.11 -9.20 3.19
C LEU A 103 -8.09 -8.15 3.71
N LEU A 104 -9.17 -7.92 3.01
CA LEU A 104 -10.24 -6.98 3.41
C LEU A 104 -10.83 -7.39 4.76
N ASP A 105 -11.17 -8.67 4.92
CA ASP A 105 -11.74 -9.20 6.15
C ASP A 105 -10.77 -9.07 7.32
N MET A 106 -9.48 -9.34 7.11
CA MET A 106 -8.44 -9.15 8.13
C MET A 106 -8.33 -7.70 8.58
N ALA A 107 -8.35 -6.76 7.65
CA ALA A 107 -8.27 -5.34 7.97
C ALA A 107 -9.51 -4.86 8.74
N ASN A 108 -10.69 -5.34 8.40
CA ASN A 108 -11.92 -5.06 9.13
C ASN A 108 -11.89 -5.62 10.55
N GLU A 109 -11.38 -6.82 10.74
CA GLU A 109 -11.20 -7.43 12.07
C GLU A 109 -10.17 -6.68 12.92
N ALA A 110 -9.15 -6.09 12.31
CA ALA A 110 -8.11 -5.34 12.98
C ALA A 110 -8.54 -3.91 13.38
N GLY A 111 -9.73 -3.47 12.97
CA GLY A 111 -10.23 -2.15 13.33
C GLY A 111 -11.20 -1.54 12.32
N GLY A 112 -10.94 -1.68 11.04
CA GLY A 112 -11.84 -1.25 9.98
C GLY A 112 -12.28 0.21 10.04
N LYS A 113 -11.41 1.11 10.47
CA LYS A 113 -11.77 2.51 10.76
C LYS A 113 -11.79 3.41 9.52
N ASP A 114 -11.36 2.91 8.38
CA ASP A 114 -11.27 3.66 7.14
C ASP A 114 -11.90 2.86 5.99
N ASN A 115 -12.07 3.53 4.87
CA ASN A 115 -12.44 2.85 3.63
C ASN A 115 -11.28 1.97 3.17
N ILE A 116 -11.59 0.77 2.72
CA ILE A 116 -10.60 -0.22 2.30
C ILE A 116 -10.90 -0.64 0.87
N THR A 117 -9.91 -0.50 0.00
CA THR A 117 -9.96 -1.04 -1.36
C THR A 117 -8.71 -1.86 -1.61
N VAL A 118 -8.90 -3.05 -2.13
CA VAL A 118 -7.82 -4.00 -2.44
C VAL A 118 -8.05 -4.57 -3.84
N VAL A 119 -7.00 -4.57 -4.64
CA VAL A 119 -7.00 -5.19 -5.98
C VAL A 119 -5.77 -6.07 -6.10
N THR A 120 -5.96 -7.30 -6.56
CA THR A 120 -4.86 -8.21 -6.89
C THR A 120 -4.85 -8.50 -8.38
N VAL A 121 -3.65 -8.49 -8.97
CA VAL A 121 -3.41 -8.84 -10.37
C VAL A 121 -2.39 -9.97 -10.39
N GLU A 122 -2.81 -11.11 -10.92
CA GLU A 122 -1.96 -12.30 -11.02
C GLU A 122 -1.43 -12.46 -12.43
N GLY A 123 -0.16 -12.80 -12.53
CA GLY A 123 0.47 -13.17 -13.80
C GLY A 123 0.22 -14.62 -14.21
#